data_93b90c8a22cbbfbf9499ac0d12525ebc
#
_entry.id   93b90c8a22cbbfbf9499ac0d12525ebc
#
_cell.length_a   1.000
_cell.length_b   1.000
_cell.length_c   1.000
_cell.angle_alpha   90.00
_cell.angle_beta   90.00
_cell.angle_gamma   90.00
#
_symmetry.space_group_name_H-M   'P 1'
#
loop_
_entity.id
_entity.type
_entity.pdbx_description
1 polymer ?
#
loop_
_entity_poly.entity_id
_entity_poly.type
_entity_poly.pdbx_seq_one_letter_code
_entity_poly.pdbx_strand_id
1 'polypeptide(L)'
;VAQRLEVFAVEGIGEVRPGDDLAGLIVAAVDAGEHDLADGDVVVVTQKVVSKAENRLVAIDPDDPHAHRPLVLEESVRVLRRRGDLVISETAHGFVCANAGIDLSNVEAGWAALLPEDPDRSARRIRDALVHRFGIGVAVVVSDTFGRPWRRGVTDVAIGSAGLRPVVDLRGTTDALGRELMVTEVAVADEIAAAAELVMGKADGIPVAVVRGIPLDWLGEGS
;
A
#
# COMPACT_ATOMS: atom_id res chain seq x y z
N VAL A 1 -23.98 18.39 2.30
CA VAL A 1 -22.60 18.89 2.24
C VAL A 1 -21.95 18.22 1.04
N ALA A 2 -21.29 19.00 0.16
CA ALA A 2 -20.55 18.42 -0.96
C ALA A 2 -19.39 17.59 -0.38
N GLN A 3 -19.27 16.34 -0.82
CA GLN A 3 -18.11 15.52 -0.47
C GLN A 3 -16.87 16.12 -1.16
N ARG A 4 -15.80 16.24 -0.40
CA ARG A 4 -14.51 16.73 -0.88
C ARG A 4 -13.42 15.77 -0.43
N LEU A 5 -12.55 15.38 -1.36
CA LEU A 5 -11.32 14.66 -1.03
C LEU A 5 -10.15 15.63 -1.10
N GLU A 6 -9.25 15.49 -0.14
CA GLU A 6 -7.93 16.12 -0.14
C GLU A 6 -6.89 15.02 -0.08
N VAL A 7 -5.82 15.18 -0.84
CA VAL A 7 -4.67 14.26 -0.82
C VAL A 7 -3.43 15.11 -0.68
N PHE A 8 -2.59 14.81 0.31
CA PHE A 8 -1.35 15.52 0.54
C PHE A 8 -0.23 14.58 0.98
N ALA A 9 1.00 14.93 0.61
CA ALA A 9 2.19 14.19 0.93
C ALA A 9 2.62 14.39 2.39
N VAL A 10 3.20 13.37 3.01
CA VAL A 10 3.94 13.50 4.26
C VAL A 10 5.43 13.54 3.93
N GLU A 11 5.98 14.74 4.00
CA GLU A 11 7.37 15.00 3.67
C GLU A 11 8.30 14.74 4.87
N GLY A 12 9.62 14.69 4.63
CA GLY A 12 10.62 14.60 5.70
C GLY A 12 10.94 13.19 6.18
N ILE A 13 10.34 12.16 5.59
CA ILE A 13 10.76 10.76 5.83
C ILE A 13 12.01 10.50 5.00
N GLY A 14 13.15 10.37 5.69
CA GLY A 14 14.43 10.06 5.06
C GLY A 14 14.53 8.62 4.55
N GLU A 15 15.75 8.20 4.20
CA GLU A 15 16.02 6.82 3.79
C GLU A 15 15.75 5.85 4.94
N VAL A 16 14.80 4.93 4.73
CA VAL A 16 14.43 3.89 5.69
C VAL A 16 15.38 2.70 5.56
N ARG A 17 15.88 2.20 6.69
CA ARG A 17 16.84 1.10 6.78
C ARG A 17 16.26 -0.09 7.55
N PRO A 18 16.82 -1.29 7.36
CA PRO A 18 16.44 -2.47 8.13
C PRO A 18 16.50 -2.22 9.65
N GLY A 19 15.38 -2.49 10.32
CA GLY A 19 15.24 -2.32 11.78
C GLY A 19 14.83 -0.93 12.24
N ASP A 20 14.63 0.03 11.32
CA ASP A 20 14.12 1.35 11.69
C ASP A 20 12.68 1.26 12.24
N ASP A 21 12.37 2.11 13.20
CA ASP A 21 11.00 2.30 13.69
C ASP A 21 10.20 3.15 12.69
N LEU A 22 9.68 2.50 11.65
CA LEU A 22 8.92 3.18 10.60
C LEU A 22 7.71 3.97 11.17
N ALA A 23 7.02 3.42 12.16
CA ALA A 23 5.89 4.10 12.78
C ALA A 23 6.34 5.39 13.48
N GLY A 24 7.45 5.35 14.20
CA GLY A 24 8.06 6.53 14.83
C GLY A 24 8.54 7.56 13.80
N LEU A 25 9.11 7.12 12.67
CA LEU A 25 9.50 8.01 11.57
C LEU A 25 8.29 8.74 10.97
N ILE A 26 7.19 8.03 10.72
CA ILE A 26 5.94 8.61 10.19
C ILE A 26 5.37 9.62 11.20
N VAL A 27 5.31 9.24 12.49
CA VAL A 27 4.85 10.14 13.57
C VAL A 27 5.68 11.43 13.58
N ALA A 28 7.01 11.31 13.54
CA ALA A 28 7.89 12.47 13.55
C ALA A 28 7.72 13.36 12.30
N ALA A 29 7.51 12.75 11.14
CA ALA A 29 7.27 13.49 9.89
C ALA A 29 5.93 14.23 9.92
N VAL A 30 4.88 13.61 10.46
CA VAL A 30 3.57 14.28 10.65
C VAL A 30 3.68 15.44 11.64
N ASP A 31 4.36 15.23 12.79
CA ASP A 31 4.57 16.29 13.79
C ASP A 31 5.35 17.49 13.26
N ALA A 32 6.26 17.27 12.33
CA ALA A 32 7.09 18.32 11.73
C ALA A 32 6.46 18.94 10.46
N GLY A 33 5.43 18.32 9.91
CA GLY A 33 4.82 18.69 8.65
C GLY A 33 3.90 19.92 8.75
N GLU A 34 3.41 20.36 7.60
CA GLU A 34 2.49 21.51 7.50
C GLU A 34 1.02 21.15 7.78
N HIS A 35 0.70 19.85 7.78
CA HIS A 35 -0.67 19.35 7.87
C HIS A 35 -0.83 18.44 9.09
N ASP A 36 -1.70 18.82 10.00
CA ASP A 36 -2.11 17.96 11.11
C ASP A 36 -2.98 16.81 10.60
N LEU A 37 -2.85 15.62 11.21
CA LEU A 37 -3.82 14.55 11.01
C LEU A 37 -5.15 14.88 11.72
N ALA A 38 -6.23 14.43 11.13
CA ALA A 38 -7.59 14.57 11.66
C ALA A 38 -8.30 13.21 11.76
N ASP A 39 -9.36 13.17 12.59
CA ASP A 39 -10.22 11.99 12.65
C ASP A 39 -10.79 11.65 11.25
N GLY A 40 -10.65 10.40 10.87
CA GLY A 40 -11.11 9.90 9.59
C GLY A 40 -10.10 9.96 8.46
N ASP A 41 -8.89 10.45 8.71
CA ASP A 41 -7.82 10.41 7.71
C ASP A 41 -7.36 8.98 7.44
N VAL A 42 -6.95 8.71 6.19
CA VAL A 42 -6.29 7.48 5.80
C VAL A 42 -4.85 7.78 5.44
N VAL A 43 -3.93 7.19 6.19
CA VAL A 43 -2.49 7.29 5.93
C VAL A 43 -2.09 6.15 5.00
N VAL A 44 -1.59 6.47 3.80
CA VAL A 44 -1.13 5.51 2.81
C VAL A 44 0.39 5.47 2.85
N VAL A 45 0.93 4.26 2.98
CA VAL A 45 2.39 4.01 3.11
C VAL A 45 2.82 3.06 2.00
N THR A 46 3.86 3.40 1.24
CA THR A 46 4.37 2.49 0.19
C THR A 46 4.96 1.22 0.80
N GLN A 47 4.69 0.09 0.17
CA GLN A 47 5.24 -1.23 0.52
C GLN A 47 6.76 -1.18 0.75
N LYS A 48 7.48 -0.43 -0.06
CA LYS A 48 8.94 -0.45 -0.07
C LYS A 48 9.58 -0.02 1.24
N VAL A 49 9.08 1.04 1.88
CA VAL A 49 9.62 1.47 3.19
C VAL A 49 9.22 0.51 4.29
N VAL A 50 8.06 -0.15 4.19
CA VAL A 50 7.65 -1.22 5.10
C VAL A 50 8.61 -2.40 4.97
N SER A 51 8.85 -2.87 3.76
CA SER A 51 9.78 -3.98 3.50
C SER A 51 11.21 -3.68 3.96
N LYS A 52 11.71 -2.45 3.73
CA LYS A 52 13.01 -2.03 4.25
C LYS A 52 13.06 -2.10 5.77
N ALA A 53 12.11 -1.46 6.46
CA ALA A 53 12.06 -1.45 7.91
C ALA A 53 11.96 -2.86 8.52
N GLU A 54 11.21 -3.75 7.88
CA GLU A 54 11.01 -5.14 8.31
C GLU A 54 12.13 -6.11 7.86
N ASN A 55 13.23 -5.57 7.29
CA ASN A 55 14.36 -6.36 6.80
C ASN A 55 13.97 -7.40 5.73
N ARG A 56 13.00 -7.06 4.87
CA ARG A 56 12.60 -7.89 3.72
C ARG A 56 13.47 -7.59 2.49
N LEU A 57 14.76 -7.37 2.70
CA LEU A 57 15.76 -7.16 1.66
C LEU A 57 16.61 -8.41 1.51
N VAL A 58 16.80 -8.86 0.27
CA VAL A 58 17.63 -10.02 -0.07
C VAL A 58 18.77 -9.58 -0.98
N ALA A 59 19.99 -10.00 -0.65
CA ALA A 59 21.15 -9.72 -1.49
C ALA A 59 21.07 -10.55 -2.77
N ILE A 60 21.35 -9.90 -3.90
CA ILE A 60 21.42 -10.49 -5.23
C ILE A 60 22.72 -10.08 -5.93
N ASP A 61 23.14 -10.82 -6.94
CA ASP A 61 24.29 -10.44 -7.75
C ASP A 61 23.96 -9.18 -8.58
N PRO A 62 24.64 -8.04 -8.36
CA PRO A 62 24.37 -6.81 -9.09
C PRO A 62 24.78 -6.90 -10.59
N ASP A 63 25.66 -7.83 -10.94
CA ASP A 63 26.16 -8.02 -12.31
C ASP A 63 25.28 -8.98 -13.12
N ASP A 64 24.40 -9.76 -12.47
CA ASP A 64 23.42 -10.61 -13.14
C ASP A 64 22.04 -9.92 -13.19
N PRO A 65 21.56 -9.46 -14.36
CA PRO A 65 20.23 -8.84 -14.50
C PRO A 65 19.07 -9.78 -14.16
N HIS A 66 19.35 -11.07 -14.00
CA HIS A 66 18.37 -12.10 -13.70
C HIS A 66 18.50 -12.71 -12.29
N ALA A 67 19.39 -12.19 -11.46
CA ALA A 67 19.65 -12.72 -10.11
C ALA A 67 18.40 -12.77 -9.19
N HIS A 68 17.39 -11.95 -9.46
CA HIS A 68 16.12 -11.96 -8.71
C HIS A 68 15.18 -13.13 -9.07
N ARG A 69 15.40 -13.84 -10.20
CA ARG A 69 14.47 -14.90 -10.67
C ARG A 69 14.27 -16.07 -9.71
N PRO A 70 15.31 -16.60 -9.02
CA PRO A 70 15.08 -17.62 -8.00
C PRO A 70 14.12 -17.14 -6.91
N LEU A 71 14.29 -15.91 -6.42
CA LEU A 71 13.44 -15.33 -5.39
C LEU A 71 11.99 -15.22 -5.85
N VAL A 72 11.75 -14.86 -7.14
CA VAL A 72 10.39 -14.81 -7.70
C VAL A 72 9.72 -16.18 -7.60
N LEU A 73 10.45 -17.28 -7.80
CA LEU A 73 9.90 -18.63 -7.70
C LEU A 73 9.66 -19.05 -6.25
N GLU A 74 10.55 -18.65 -5.34
CA GLU A 74 10.41 -18.91 -3.91
C GLU A 74 9.22 -18.20 -3.29
N GLU A 75 9.00 -16.92 -3.66
CA GLU A 75 7.86 -16.11 -3.20
C GLU A 75 6.54 -16.43 -3.94
N SER A 76 6.57 -17.32 -4.95
CA SER A 76 5.38 -17.71 -5.71
C SER A 76 4.79 -19.02 -5.19
N VAL A 77 3.54 -19.00 -4.77
CA VAL A 77 2.77 -20.23 -4.50
C VAL A 77 2.41 -20.91 -5.81
N ARG A 78 2.08 -20.12 -6.84
CA ARG A 78 1.71 -20.64 -8.16
C ARG A 78 2.10 -19.66 -9.26
N VAL A 79 2.79 -20.15 -10.29
CA VAL A 79 3.06 -19.39 -11.51
C VAL A 79 1.89 -19.54 -12.47
N LEU A 80 1.27 -18.43 -12.83
CA LEU A 80 0.11 -18.39 -13.73
C LEU A 80 0.53 -18.20 -15.19
N ARG A 81 1.53 -17.33 -15.44
CA ARG A 81 2.02 -17.03 -16.79
C ARG A 81 3.47 -16.57 -16.77
N ARG A 82 4.17 -16.87 -17.87
CA ARG A 82 5.52 -16.32 -18.16
C ARG A 82 5.53 -15.70 -19.54
N ARG A 83 6.21 -14.55 -19.66
CA ARG A 83 6.50 -13.90 -20.94
C ARG A 83 7.89 -13.26 -20.88
N GLY A 84 8.89 -13.96 -21.45
CA GLY A 84 10.28 -13.57 -21.23
C GLY A 84 10.62 -13.59 -19.74
N ASP A 85 11.10 -12.48 -19.23
CA ASP A 85 11.50 -12.32 -17.83
C ASP A 85 10.34 -12.00 -16.89
N LEU A 86 9.21 -11.59 -17.45
CA LEU A 86 8.01 -11.31 -16.67
C LEU A 86 7.34 -12.63 -16.24
N VAL A 87 7.21 -12.82 -14.95
CA VAL A 87 6.45 -13.90 -14.32
C VAL A 87 5.21 -13.30 -13.68
N ILE A 88 4.02 -13.78 -14.02
CA ILE A 88 2.79 -13.49 -13.29
C ILE A 88 2.54 -14.68 -12.38
N SER A 89 2.50 -14.43 -11.09
CA SER A 89 2.34 -15.47 -10.08
C SER A 89 1.41 -15.04 -8.95
N GLU A 90 0.92 -16.02 -8.23
CA GLU A 90 0.19 -15.86 -6.99
C GLU A 90 1.17 -15.97 -5.83
N THR A 91 1.16 -15.00 -4.93
CA THR A 91 1.99 -14.96 -3.71
C THR A 91 1.32 -15.69 -2.56
N ALA A 92 2.05 -15.91 -1.45
CA ALA A 92 1.48 -16.46 -0.21
C ALA A 92 0.35 -15.60 0.39
N HIS A 93 0.35 -14.30 0.06
CA HIS A 93 -0.72 -13.35 0.46
C HIS A 93 -1.99 -13.49 -0.41
N GLY A 94 -1.95 -14.28 -1.50
CA GLY A 94 -3.04 -14.40 -2.47
C GLY A 94 -3.02 -13.31 -3.57
N PHE A 95 -2.01 -12.45 -3.63
CA PHE A 95 -1.90 -11.46 -4.70
C PHE A 95 -1.46 -12.11 -6.01
N VAL A 96 -2.15 -11.76 -7.08
CA VAL A 96 -1.73 -12.11 -8.44
C VAL A 96 -1.03 -10.91 -9.07
N CYS A 97 0.29 -10.96 -9.10
CA CYS A 97 1.10 -9.82 -9.53
C CYS A 97 2.33 -10.23 -10.36
N ALA A 98 3.03 -9.23 -10.87
CA ALA A 98 4.27 -9.41 -11.60
C ALA A 98 5.41 -9.76 -10.64
N ASN A 99 6.21 -10.77 -10.98
CA ASN A 99 7.43 -11.16 -10.28
C ASN A 99 7.25 -11.33 -8.76
N ALA A 100 6.08 -11.83 -8.33
CA ALA A 100 5.71 -12.02 -6.93
C ALA A 100 5.83 -10.74 -6.07
N GLY A 101 5.69 -9.56 -6.67
CA GLY A 101 5.84 -8.26 -5.97
C GLY A 101 7.29 -7.91 -5.62
N ILE A 102 8.28 -8.65 -6.12
CA ILE A 102 9.69 -8.32 -5.89
C ILE A 102 10.05 -7.05 -6.65
N ASP A 103 10.60 -6.08 -5.93
CA ASP A 103 11.00 -4.80 -6.49
C ASP A 103 12.52 -4.60 -6.41
N LEU A 104 13.08 -4.14 -7.53
CA LEU A 104 14.50 -3.79 -7.68
C LEU A 104 14.71 -2.28 -7.75
N SER A 105 13.64 -1.50 -7.77
CA SER A 105 13.70 -0.04 -7.85
C SER A 105 13.81 0.61 -6.48
N ASN A 106 14.52 1.76 -6.37
CA ASN A 106 14.71 2.50 -5.11
C ASN A 106 15.25 1.64 -3.94
N VAL A 107 16.03 0.61 -4.25
CA VAL A 107 16.88 -0.16 -3.34
C VAL A 107 18.33 -0.03 -3.81
N GLU A 108 19.30 -0.24 -2.93
CA GLU A 108 20.71 -0.23 -3.31
C GLU A 108 21.00 -1.33 -4.33
N ALA A 109 21.98 -1.06 -5.24
CA ALA A 109 22.42 -2.09 -6.18
C ALA A 109 22.86 -3.34 -5.44
N GLY A 110 22.47 -4.51 -5.94
CA GLY A 110 22.74 -5.79 -5.27
C GLY A 110 21.69 -6.20 -4.21
N TRP A 111 20.56 -5.51 -4.16
CA TRP A 111 19.46 -5.89 -3.27
C TRP A 111 18.13 -5.97 -4.02
N ALA A 112 17.26 -6.85 -3.54
CA ALA A 112 15.87 -6.98 -3.95
C ALA A 112 14.96 -6.82 -2.72
N ALA A 113 13.88 -6.04 -2.86
CA ALA A 113 12.86 -5.91 -1.83
C ALA A 113 11.74 -6.93 -2.09
N LEU A 114 11.44 -7.76 -1.09
CA LEU A 114 10.30 -8.66 -1.06
C LEU A 114 9.10 -7.94 -0.43
N LEU A 115 7.89 -8.45 -0.64
CA LEU A 115 6.71 -7.96 0.07
C LEU A 115 6.85 -8.16 1.60
N PRO A 116 6.23 -7.32 2.43
CA PRO A 116 6.10 -7.57 3.87
C PRO A 116 5.46 -8.94 4.12
N GLU A 117 5.83 -9.64 5.18
CA GLU A 117 5.24 -10.96 5.49
C GLU A 117 3.75 -10.88 5.80
N ASP A 118 3.33 -9.83 6.50
CA ASP A 118 1.95 -9.58 6.89
C ASP A 118 1.69 -8.06 6.80
N PRO A 119 1.33 -7.56 5.62
CA PRO A 119 1.14 -6.13 5.42
C PRO A 119 -0.03 -5.54 6.23
N ASP A 120 -1.04 -6.34 6.60
CA ASP A 120 -2.09 -5.91 7.51
C ASP A 120 -1.56 -5.70 8.93
N ARG A 121 -0.68 -6.57 9.41
CA ARG A 121 -0.01 -6.39 10.71
C ARG A 121 0.87 -5.15 10.70
N SER A 122 1.55 -4.88 9.59
CA SER A 122 2.36 -3.66 9.42
C SER A 122 1.48 -2.42 9.46
N ALA A 123 0.35 -2.42 8.73
CA ALA A 123 -0.64 -1.35 8.78
C ALA A 123 -1.19 -1.12 10.20
N ARG A 124 -1.51 -2.19 10.94
CA ARG A 124 -1.97 -2.11 12.34
C ARG A 124 -0.94 -1.45 13.24
N ARG A 125 0.33 -1.84 13.15
CA ARG A 125 1.42 -1.26 13.97
C ARG A 125 1.57 0.24 13.74
N ILE A 126 1.55 0.66 12.47
CA ILE A 126 1.65 2.08 12.10
C ILE A 126 0.42 2.83 12.63
N ARG A 127 -0.79 2.29 12.40
CA ARG A 127 -2.04 2.87 12.89
C ARG A 127 -2.03 3.06 14.41
N ASP A 128 -1.65 2.02 15.15
CA ASP A 128 -1.64 2.05 16.61
C ASP A 128 -0.69 3.13 17.15
N ALA A 129 0.47 3.32 16.52
CA ALA A 129 1.41 4.39 16.88
C ALA A 129 0.82 5.79 16.61
N LEU A 130 0.18 5.99 15.46
CA LEU A 130 -0.48 7.25 15.09
C LEU A 130 -1.64 7.57 16.06
N VAL A 131 -2.52 6.60 16.32
CA VAL A 131 -3.64 6.74 17.25
C VAL A 131 -3.13 7.05 18.66
N HIS A 132 -2.09 6.34 19.12
CA HIS A 132 -1.49 6.58 20.44
C HIS A 132 -0.89 7.99 20.56
N ARG A 133 -0.20 8.45 19.52
CA ARG A 133 0.49 9.75 19.53
C ARG A 133 -0.46 10.93 19.44
N PHE A 134 -1.46 10.85 18.54
CA PHE A 134 -2.33 11.98 18.20
C PHE A 134 -3.70 11.93 18.88
N GLY A 135 -4.11 10.80 19.42
CA GLY A 135 -5.40 10.64 20.11
C GLY A 135 -6.61 10.72 19.15
N ILE A 136 -6.41 10.46 17.86
CA ILE A 136 -7.42 10.53 16.79
C ILE A 136 -7.60 9.17 16.12
N GLY A 137 -8.79 8.94 15.54
CA GLY A 137 -9.08 7.73 14.77
C GLY A 137 -8.64 7.87 13.31
N VAL A 138 -7.57 7.17 12.92
CA VAL A 138 -7.09 7.12 11.55
C VAL A 138 -7.13 5.68 11.01
N ALA A 139 -7.14 5.53 9.70
CA ALA A 139 -6.86 4.27 9.03
C ALA A 139 -5.47 4.30 8.39
N VAL A 140 -4.93 3.11 8.11
CA VAL A 140 -3.65 2.96 7.40
C VAL A 140 -3.82 1.97 6.25
N VAL A 141 -3.26 2.29 5.10
CA VAL A 141 -3.17 1.43 3.92
C VAL A 141 -1.70 1.27 3.56
N VAL A 142 -1.25 0.04 3.37
CA VAL A 142 0.05 -0.25 2.72
C VAL A 142 -0.23 -0.47 1.24
N SER A 143 0.41 0.31 0.37
CA SER A 143 0.21 0.26 -1.08
C SER A 143 1.41 -0.31 -1.82
N ASP A 144 1.15 -0.95 -2.95
CA ASP A 144 2.16 -1.35 -3.91
C ASP A 144 1.67 -1.12 -5.34
N THR A 145 2.61 -1.01 -6.29
CA THR A 145 2.30 -0.71 -7.67
C THR A 145 2.14 -1.96 -8.50
N PHE A 146 0.93 -2.21 -8.98
CA PHE A 146 0.61 -3.38 -9.78
C PHE A 146 0.32 -3.03 -11.24
N GLY A 147 0.69 -3.96 -12.13
CA GLY A 147 0.25 -3.94 -13.52
C GLY A 147 -1.23 -4.32 -13.64
N ARG A 148 -1.89 -3.77 -14.64
CA ARG A 148 -3.31 -4.04 -14.93
C ARG A 148 -3.43 -4.99 -16.12
N PRO A 149 -4.03 -6.19 -15.98
CA PRO A 149 -4.14 -7.15 -17.07
C PRO A 149 -5.06 -6.69 -18.21
N TRP A 150 -5.99 -5.74 -17.96
CA TRP A 150 -7.00 -5.27 -18.93
C TRP A 150 -6.60 -4.01 -19.71
N ARG A 151 -5.56 -3.28 -19.30
CA ARG A 151 -5.04 -2.12 -20.03
C ARG A 151 -3.61 -1.75 -19.64
N ARG A 152 -2.95 -0.95 -20.48
CA ARG A 152 -1.61 -0.43 -20.20
C ARG A 152 -1.59 0.51 -19.01
N GLY A 153 -0.43 0.58 -18.36
CA GLY A 153 -0.13 1.38 -17.18
C GLY A 153 -0.21 0.56 -15.91
N VAL A 154 0.45 1.04 -14.90
CA VAL A 154 0.41 0.53 -13.53
C VAL A 154 -0.51 1.41 -12.70
N THR A 155 -0.89 0.95 -11.53
CA THR A 155 -1.62 1.72 -10.52
C THR A 155 -1.26 1.18 -9.16
N ASP A 156 -1.34 2.01 -8.13
CA ASP A 156 -1.20 1.50 -6.78
C ASP A 156 -2.47 0.79 -6.34
N VAL A 157 -2.29 -0.29 -5.60
CA VAL A 157 -3.33 -1.09 -4.96
C VAL A 157 -2.98 -1.28 -3.49
N ALA A 158 -3.98 -1.49 -2.66
CA ALA A 158 -3.78 -1.85 -1.27
C ALA A 158 -3.31 -3.30 -1.16
N ILE A 159 -2.23 -3.53 -0.44
CA ILE A 159 -1.75 -4.87 -0.10
C ILE A 159 -1.94 -5.19 1.38
N GLY A 160 -2.26 -4.19 2.19
CA GLY A 160 -2.60 -4.33 3.60
C GLY A 160 -3.34 -3.10 4.11
N SER A 161 -4.20 -3.29 5.12
CA SER A 161 -4.98 -2.19 5.69
C SER A 161 -5.27 -2.40 7.18
N ALA A 162 -5.53 -1.29 7.87
CA ALA A 162 -6.01 -1.30 9.25
C ALA A 162 -6.93 -0.10 9.51
N GLY A 163 -8.03 -0.31 10.20
CA GLY A 163 -9.00 0.73 10.53
C GLY A 163 -9.87 1.18 9.34
N LEU A 164 -9.88 0.41 8.26
CA LEU A 164 -10.65 0.67 7.04
C LEU A 164 -11.30 -0.64 6.58
N ARG A 165 -12.52 -0.57 6.05
CA ARG A 165 -13.12 -1.66 5.29
C ARG A 165 -12.51 -1.65 3.88
N PRO A 166 -11.69 -2.64 3.50
CA PRO A 166 -10.99 -2.60 2.22
C PRO A 166 -11.94 -2.73 1.02
N VAL A 167 -13.05 -3.41 1.22
CA VAL A 167 -14.14 -3.56 0.24
C VAL A 167 -15.44 -3.14 0.88
N VAL A 168 -16.18 -2.27 0.21
CA VAL A 168 -17.54 -1.86 0.62
C VAL A 168 -18.56 -2.62 -0.20
N ASP A 169 -19.35 -3.44 0.48
CA ASP A 169 -20.42 -4.22 -0.13
C ASP A 169 -21.70 -3.37 -0.25
N LEU A 170 -22.10 -3.10 -1.47
CA LEU A 170 -23.33 -2.36 -1.79
C LEU A 170 -24.48 -3.27 -2.23
N ARG A 171 -24.31 -4.60 -2.20
CA ARG A 171 -25.37 -5.55 -2.55
C ARG A 171 -26.56 -5.39 -1.59
N GLY A 172 -27.76 -5.43 -2.13
CA GLY A 172 -29.00 -5.19 -1.39
C GLY A 172 -29.34 -3.73 -1.15
N THR A 173 -28.46 -2.78 -1.50
CA THR A 173 -28.80 -1.34 -1.53
C THR A 173 -29.49 -0.99 -2.85
N THR A 174 -30.02 0.23 -2.98
CA THR A 174 -30.70 0.68 -4.19
C THR A 174 -29.90 1.78 -4.90
N ASP A 175 -29.95 1.77 -6.24
CA ASP A 175 -29.44 2.86 -7.06
C ASP A 175 -30.35 4.11 -6.98
N ALA A 176 -29.96 5.20 -7.66
CA ALA A 176 -30.72 6.45 -7.70
C ALA A 176 -32.13 6.33 -8.33
N LEU A 177 -32.41 5.23 -9.02
CA LEU A 177 -33.71 4.94 -9.65
C LEU A 177 -34.50 3.89 -8.87
N GLY A 178 -34.02 3.48 -7.69
CA GLY A 178 -34.65 2.49 -6.83
C GLY A 178 -34.47 1.03 -7.23
N ARG A 179 -33.49 0.72 -8.10
CA ARG A 179 -33.15 -0.68 -8.46
C ARG A 179 -32.12 -1.24 -7.50
N GLU A 180 -32.35 -2.45 -7.04
CA GLU A 180 -31.42 -3.16 -6.15
C GLU A 180 -30.08 -3.47 -6.84
N LEU A 181 -28.97 -3.18 -6.18
CA LEU A 181 -27.61 -3.54 -6.59
C LEU A 181 -27.33 -4.98 -6.16
N MET A 182 -27.19 -5.88 -7.14
CA MET A 182 -27.07 -7.32 -6.89
C MET A 182 -25.64 -7.83 -6.76
N VAL A 183 -24.67 -7.10 -7.32
CA VAL A 183 -23.27 -7.59 -7.48
C VAL A 183 -22.21 -6.54 -7.17
N THR A 184 -22.60 -5.36 -6.69
CA THR A 184 -21.68 -4.22 -6.55
C THR A 184 -20.92 -4.31 -5.24
N GLU A 185 -19.61 -4.51 -5.36
CA GLU A 185 -18.63 -4.37 -4.28
C GLU A 185 -17.55 -3.39 -4.77
N VAL A 186 -17.16 -2.42 -3.93
CA VAL A 186 -16.19 -1.37 -4.28
C VAL A 186 -14.91 -1.60 -3.51
N ALA A 187 -13.78 -1.74 -4.21
CA ALA A 187 -12.45 -1.90 -3.62
C ALA A 187 -11.91 -0.54 -3.17
N VAL A 188 -12.47 0.02 -2.12
CA VAL A 188 -12.18 1.39 -1.67
C VAL A 188 -10.73 1.57 -1.22
N ALA A 189 -10.10 0.54 -0.68
CA ALA A 189 -8.70 0.60 -0.31
C ALA A 189 -7.79 0.79 -1.52
N ASP A 190 -8.11 0.16 -2.67
CA ASP A 190 -7.37 0.34 -3.92
C ASP A 190 -7.58 1.74 -4.51
N GLU A 191 -8.80 2.28 -4.44
CA GLU A 191 -9.09 3.64 -4.89
C GLU A 191 -8.31 4.67 -4.07
N ILE A 192 -8.21 4.47 -2.74
CA ILE A 192 -7.44 5.31 -1.83
C ILE A 192 -5.94 5.20 -2.13
N ALA A 193 -5.41 3.99 -2.31
CA ALA A 193 -4.01 3.75 -2.67
C ALA A 193 -3.65 4.44 -3.99
N ALA A 194 -4.49 4.29 -5.02
CA ALA A 194 -4.30 4.93 -6.31
C ALA A 194 -4.38 6.47 -6.25
N ALA A 195 -5.24 7.04 -5.39
CA ALA A 195 -5.31 8.48 -5.19
C ALA A 195 -4.06 9.03 -4.50
N ALA A 196 -3.54 8.33 -3.49
CA ALA A 196 -2.33 8.70 -2.76
C ALA A 196 -1.09 8.74 -3.66
N GLU A 197 -0.96 7.79 -4.61
CA GLU A 197 0.16 7.74 -5.55
C GLU A 197 0.29 9.01 -6.40
N LEU A 198 -0.80 9.74 -6.65
CA LEU A 198 -0.76 10.99 -7.42
C LEU A 198 0.08 12.09 -6.76
N VAL A 199 0.28 12.04 -5.45
CA VAL A 199 1.12 13.00 -4.70
C VAL A 199 2.43 12.38 -4.20
N MET A 200 2.50 11.05 -4.07
CA MET A 200 3.74 10.35 -3.68
C MET A 200 4.73 10.27 -4.84
N GLY A 201 4.24 9.98 -6.05
CA GLY A 201 5.07 9.80 -7.24
C GLY A 201 6.06 8.65 -7.13
N LYS A 202 6.69 8.31 -8.26
CA LYS A 202 7.66 7.18 -8.30
C LYS A 202 9.11 7.59 -8.00
N ALA A 203 9.43 8.87 -8.17
CA ALA A 203 10.81 9.36 -8.13
C ALA A 203 11.04 10.46 -7.09
N ASP A 204 9.99 10.90 -6.40
CA ASP A 204 10.04 12.08 -5.55
C ASP A 204 10.49 11.78 -4.11
N GLY A 205 10.66 10.49 -3.79
CA GLY A 205 11.13 10.06 -2.46
C GLY A 205 10.11 10.29 -1.33
N ILE A 206 8.84 10.36 -1.69
CA ILE A 206 7.72 10.57 -0.75
C ILE A 206 7.01 9.23 -0.51
N PRO A 207 7.31 8.53 0.59
CA PRO A 207 6.76 7.19 0.81
C PRO A 207 5.40 7.17 1.52
N VAL A 208 4.90 8.32 1.96
CA VAL A 208 3.66 8.43 2.74
C VAL A 208 2.80 9.59 2.25
N ALA A 209 1.51 9.36 2.14
CA ALA A 209 0.52 10.39 1.88
C ALA A 209 -0.71 10.21 2.78
N VAL A 210 -1.52 11.25 2.88
CA VAL A 210 -2.79 11.24 3.60
C VAL A 210 -3.93 11.50 2.62
N VAL A 211 -4.97 10.69 2.73
CA VAL A 211 -6.25 10.88 2.03
C VAL A 211 -7.31 11.25 3.05
N ARG A 212 -7.89 12.42 2.92
CA ARG A 212 -8.89 13.02 3.82
C ARG A 212 -10.24 13.19 3.13
N GLY A 213 -11.32 12.95 3.86
CA GLY A 213 -12.69 13.23 3.40
C GLY A 213 -13.39 12.00 2.81
N ILE A 214 -12.89 10.79 3.08
CA ILE A 214 -13.63 9.56 2.77
C ILE A 214 -14.87 9.43 3.67
N PRO A 215 -15.91 8.67 3.26
CA PRO A 215 -17.05 8.39 4.12
C PRO A 215 -16.64 7.71 5.43
N LEU A 216 -17.10 8.23 6.57
CA LEU A 216 -16.72 7.72 7.89
C LEU A 216 -17.23 6.29 8.15
N ASP A 217 -18.29 5.88 7.49
CA ASP A 217 -18.84 4.52 7.56
C ASP A 217 -17.96 3.47 6.85
N TRP A 218 -16.98 3.91 6.06
CA TRP A 218 -15.94 3.04 5.51
C TRP A 218 -14.80 2.77 6.49
N LEU A 219 -14.69 3.60 7.54
CA LEU A 219 -13.75 3.36 8.64
C LEU A 219 -14.32 2.28 9.56
N GLY A 220 -13.44 1.48 10.14
CA GLY A 220 -13.81 0.43 11.07
C GLY A 220 -12.78 -0.69 11.03
N GLU A 221 -12.90 -1.64 11.94
CA GLU A 221 -12.09 -2.84 11.87
C GLU A 221 -12.60 -3.67 10.68
N GLY A 222 -11.72 -3.91 9.70
CA GLY A 222 -11.96 -4.90 8.66
C GLY A 222 -12.10 -6.26 9.32
N SER A 223 -13.14 -6.98 8.93
CA SER A 223 -13.39 -8.35 9.39
C SER A 223 -12.36 -9.30 8.82
#